data_c580a7d0649b1956a54e4ba09df13904
#
_entry.id   c580a7d0649b1956a54e4ba09df13904
#
_cell.length_a   1.000
_cell.length_b   1.000
_cell.length_c   1.000
_cell.angle_alpha   90.00
_cell.angle_beta   90.00
_cell.angle_gamma   90.00
#
_symmetry.space_group_name_H-M   'P 1'
#
loop_
_entity.id
_entity.type
_entity.pdbx_description
1 polymer ?
#
loop_
_entity_poly.entity_id
_entity_poly.type
_entity_poly.pdbx_seq_one_letter_code
_entity_poly.pdbx_strand_id
1 'polypeptide(L)'
;MGRNGSQLMVDVFVGASNTITSLGFSTAEHVKQIKANQIGISIYPGGNLSPTPVPLSLVDNRQLLDLFREYLYKTKPDLQLDFFTRSEMLHILSIADVLKSSEINVKDPRTLIILSTLKGNMDLIGGDICVPAIELDRVYLWKWGEFLGSFFNSSNKPIVVSNACISGVLAILIGSRLIKAGRYDHVIVAGGDILTEFAVSGFQSFQSLSPKPCKPFDAARDGLSLGEGCGTIILSRHHSLCGIPEKIVVAGGSCTNDAHHISGPLRTGESFYVAIRRALREASLDPRDIDYISAHGTGTDYYDETEAKALSWAGLERVPTNSFKGYFGHTLGAAGIIESALAIASMRNREIFRSAGFENPGTSQQINILTDHAVKEVNHCLKTASGFGGCNAAVVFKKI
;
A
#
# COMPACT_ATOMS: atom_id res chain seq x y z
N MET A 1 11.06 44.07 8.42
CA MET A 1 9.64 43.93 7.97
C MET A 1 9.24 42.50 8.16
N GLY A 2 8.51 42.21 9.21
CA GLY A 2 8.10 40.88 9.61
C GLY A 2 7.04 40.32 8.68
N ARG A 3 7.26 39.13 8.19
CA ARG A 3 6.19 38.24 7.66
C ARG A 3 5.88 37.21 8.76
N ASN A 4 5.17 37.63 9.78
CA ASN A 4 4.40 36.74 10.64
C ASN A 4 3.08 36.43 9.95
N GLY A 5 3.12 35.58 8.91
CA GLY A 5 1.96 34.88 8.45
C GLY A 5 2.03 33.49 9.06
N SER A 6 1.30 33.23 10.12
CA SER A 6 0.93 31.86 10.50
C SER A 6 0.14 31.30 9.32
N GLN A 7 0.84 30.61 8.42
CA GLN A 7 0.21 29.85 7.36
C GLN A 7 -0.59 28.76 8.10
N LEU A 8 -1.91 28.94 8.18
CA LEU A 8 -2.82 27.92 8.72
C LEU A 8 -2.46 26.62 8.01
N MET A 9 -1.96 25.65 8.77
CA MET A 9 -1.61 24.35 8.22
C MET A 9 -2.91 23.74 7.65
N VAL A 10 -2.92 23.50 6.35
CA VAL A 10 -4.08 22.90 5.68
C VAL A 10 -4.15 21.43 6.07
N ASP A 11 -5.25 21.03 6.68
CA ASP A 11 -5.53 19.62 6.92
C ASP A 11 -5.71 18.89 5.59
N VAL A 12 -5.11 17.70 5.50
CA VAL A 12 -5.28 16.82 4.35
C VAL A 12 -6.09 15.62 4.81
N PHE A 13 -7.38 15.68 4.51
CA PHE A 13 -8.32 14.63 4.87
C PHE A 13 -8.10 13.37 4.02
N VAL A 14 -8.20 12.23 4.67
CA VAL A 14 -8.28 10.93 4.01
C VAL A 14 -9.74 10.64 3.72
N GLY A 15 -10.04 10.26 2.48
CA GLY A 15 -11.40 9.95 2.02
C GLY A 15 -11.64 8.47 1.79
N ALA A 16 -12.59 8.19 0.90
CA ALA A 16 -12.91 6.85 0.47
C ALA A 16 -11.66 6.08 0.05
N SER A 17 -11.64 4.79 0.36
CA SER A 17 -10.55 3.88 0.01
C SER A 17 -11.08 2.55 -0.50
N ASN A 18 -10.32 1.94 -1.38
CA ASN A 18 -10.57 0.60 -1.90
C ASN A 18 -9.31 -0.25 -1.80
N THR A 19 -9.48 -1.55 -1.62
CA THR A 19 -8.41 -2.55 -1.67
C THR A 19 -8.85 -3.76 -2.48
N ILE A 20 -7.96 -4.25 -3.34
CA ILE A 20 -8.13 -5.47 -4.13
C ILE A 20 -6.93 -6.36 -3.89
N THR A 21 -7.16 -7.56 -3.37
CA THR A 21 -6.16 -8.64 -3.22
C THR A 21 -6.85 -10.00 -3.40
N SER A 22 -6.16 -11.09 -3.09
CA SER A 22 -6.78 -12.43 -3.00
C SER A 22 -7.94 -12.54 -1.99
N LEU A 23 -8.09 -11.56 -1.08
CA LEU A 23 -9.16 -11.55 -0.07
C LEU A 23 -10.44 -10.86 -0.55
N GLY A 24 -10.47 -10.27 -1.74
CA GLY A 24 -11.65 -9.61 -2.29
C GLY A 24 -11.33 -8.34 -3.08
N PHE A 25 -12.39 -7.63 -3.46
CA PHE A 25 -12.34 -6.47 -4.36
C PHE A 25 -12.79 -5.15 -3.68
N SER A 26 -12.98 -5.18 -2.36
CA SER A 26 -13.31 -3.98 -1.59
C SER A 26 -12.68 -4.01 -0.20
N THR A 27 -12.43 -2.84 0.40
CA THR A 27 -11.92 -2.74 1.78
C THR A 27 -12.85 -3.44 2.79
N ALA A 28 -14.17 -3.41 2.57
CA ALA A 28 -15.15 -4.06 3.45
C ALA A 28 -15.01 -5.59 3.39
N GLU A 29 -14.81 -6.18 2.20
CA GLU A 29 -14.54 -7.61 2.05
C GLU A 29 -13.25 -8.01 2.76
N HIS A 30 -12.17 -7.24 2.61
CA HIS A 30 -10.91 -7.49 3.31
C HIS A 30 -11.10 -7.51 4.83
N VAL A 31 -11.76 -6.50 5.40
CA VAL A 31 -12.06 -6.44 6.84
C VAL A 31 -12.83 -7.69 7.28
N LYS A 32 -13.86 -8.10 6.51
CA LYS A 32 -14.63 -9.31 6.79
C LYS A 32 -13.78 -10.57 6.78
N GLN A 33 -12.93 -10.75 5.75
CA GLN A 33 -12.08 -11.93 5.63
C GLN A 33 -10.98 -11.97 6.69
N ILE A 34 -10.37 -10.83 7.01
CA ILE A 34 -9.36 -10.71 8.07
C ILE A 34 -9.97 -11.07 9.42
N LYS A 35 -11.18 -10.58 9.75
CA LYS A 35 -11.91 -10.93 10.99
C LYS A 35 -12.26 -12.42 11.05
N ALA A 36 -12.49 -13.05 9.92
CA ALA A 36 -12.70 -14.48 9.82
C ALA A 36 -11.39 -15.29 9.81
N ASN A 37 -10.24 -14.65 10.03
CA ASN A 37 -8.90 -15.24 9.95
C ASN A 37 -8.61 -15.95 8.61
N GLN A 38 -9.24 -15.51 7.52
CA GLN A 38 -8.96 -16.06 6.20
C GLN A 38 -7.62 -15.54 5.67
N ILE A 39 -6.82 -16.45 5.16
CA ILE A 39 -5.50 -16.16 4.55
C ILE A 39 -5.62 -16.39 3.06
N GLY A 40 -5.24 -15.37 2.28
CA GLY A 40 -5.26 -15.43 0.81
C GLY A 40 -3.96 -15.94 0.18
N ILE A 41 -2.99 -16.34 0.99
CA ILE A 41 -1.74 -16.96 0.51
C ILE A 41 -1.98 -18.46 0.35
N SER A 42 -1.72 -18.99 -0.84
CA SER A 42 -1.83 -20.42 -1.15
C SER A 42 -0.60 -20.91 -1.91
N ILE A 43 -0.34 -22.21 -1.88
CA ILE A 43 0.77 -22.79 -2.65
C ILE A 43 0.41 -22.76 -4.14
N TYR A 44 1.14 -21.95 -4.89
CA TYR A 44 1.14 -22.00 -6.34
C TYR A 44 1.93 -23.26 -6.78
N PRO A 45 1.30 -24.19 -7.54
CA PRO A 45 1.88 -25.52 -7.74
C PRO A 45 3.08 -25.56 -8.70
N GLY A 46 3.36 -24.46 -9.36
CA GLY A 46 4.30 -24.30 -10.47
C GLY A 46 3.56 -23.96 -11.77
N GLY A 47 4.27 -23.35 -12.71
CA GLY A 47 3.75 -22.87 -13.99
C GLY A 47 4.40 -21.56 -14.42
N ASN A 48 3.66 -20.67 -15.06
CA ASN A 48 4.19 -19.43 -15.66
C ASN A 48 4.86 -18.45 -14.68
N LEU A 49 4.49 -18.46 -13.39
CA LEU A 49 5.08 -17.56 -12.41
C LEU A 49 6.31 -18.14 -11.72
N SER A 50 6.42 -19.46 -11.64
CA SER A 50 7.54 -20.15 -11.00
C SER A 50 7.57 -21.60 -11.50
N PRO A 51 8.74 -22.16 -11.83
CA PRO A 51 8.85 -23.57 -12.22
C PRO A 51 8.64 -24.53 -11.03
N THR A 52 8.73 -24.03 -9.80
CA THR A 52 8.59 -24.82 -8.57
C THR A 52 7.45 -24.29 -7.71
N PRO A 53 6.87 -25.13 -6.82
CA PRO A 53 5.85 -24.68 -5.89
C PRO A 53 6.34 -23.53 -5.02
N VAL A 54 5.51 -22.49 -4.85
CA VAL A 54 5.82 -21.29 -4.04
C VAL A 54 4.53 -20.70 -3.46
N PRO A 55 4.53 -20.22 -2.20
CA PRO A 55 3.36 -19.57 -1.62
C PRO A 55 3.18 -18.16 -2.19
N LEU A 56 2.08 -17.96 -2.89
CA LEU A 56 1.69 -16.70 -3.53
C LEU A 56 0.27 -16.30 -3.12
N SER A 57 -0.01 -15.02 -3.18
CA SER A 57 -1.35 -14.46 -3.01
C SER A 57 -1.79 -13.81 -4.31
N LEU A 58 -2.66 -14.49 -5.05
CA LEU A 58 -3.10 -14.08 -6.39
C LEU A 58 -4.53 -13.57 -6.36
N VAL A 59 -4.79 -12.46 -7.02
CA VAL A 59 -6.16 -11.97 -7.25
C VAL A 59 -6.90 -12.93 -8.18
N ASP A 60 -8.13 -13.27 -7.85
CA ASP A 60 -8.97 -14.13 -8.68
C ASP A 60 -9.19 -13.51 -10.06
N ASN A 61 -8.60 -14.15 -11.08
CA ASN A 61 -8.65 -13.65 -12.44
C ASN A 61 -10.05 -13.71 -13.06
N ARG A 62 -10.85 -14.73 -12.71
CA ARG A 62 -12.21 -14.87 -13.23
C ARG A 62 -13.08 -13.74 -12.68
N GLN A 63 -13.03 -13.52 -11.38
CA GLN A 63 -13.79 -12.45 -10.73
C GLN A 63 -13.34 -11.07 -11.25
N LEU A 64 -12.02 -10.85 -11.44
CA LEU A 64 -11.49 -9.62 -12.04
C LEU A 64 -12.11 -9.35 -13.42
N LEU A 65 -12.08 -10.34 -14.31
CA LEU A 65 -12.61 -10.21 -15.66
C LEU A 65 -14.12 -9.98 -15.67
N ASP A 66 -14.86 -10.65 -14.80
CA ASP A 66 -16.33 -10.50 -14.72
C ASP A 66 -16.70 -9.09 -14.21
N LEU A 67 -16.06 -8.62 -13.15
CA LEU A 67 -16.27 -7.26 -12.62
C LEU A 67 -15.85 -6.19 -13.61
N PHE A 68 -14.74 -6.37 -14.30
CA PHE A 68 -14.26 -5.40 -15.26
C PHE A 68 -15.15 -5.35 -16.52
N ARG A 69 -15.62 -6.50 -17.00
CA ARG A 69 -16.60 -6.57 -18.10
C ARG A 69 -17.90 -5.85 -17.74
N GLU A 70 -18.42 -6.07 -16.54
CA GLU A 70 -19.62 -5.38 -16.04
C GLU A 70 -19.38 -3.85 -15.97
N TYR A 71 -18.22 -3.44 -15.50
CA TYR A 71 -17.84 -2.04 -15.41
C TYR A 71 -17.76 -1.39 -16.79
N LEU A 72 -17.09 -2.01 -17.77
CA LEU A 72 -17.02 -1.50 -19.15
C LEU A 72 -18.39 -1.42 -19.80
N TYR A 73 -19.21 -2.46 -19.67
CA TYR A 73 -20.56 -2.45 -20.24
C TYR A 73 -21.38 -1.24 -19.77
N LYS A 74 -21.22 -0.84 -18.51
CA LYS A 74 -21.95 0.29 -17.92
C LYS A 74 -21.36 1.67 -18.27
N THR A 75 -20.06 1.75 -18.52
CA THR A 75 -19.34 3.04 -18.58
C THR A 75 -18.69 3.35 -19.93
N LYS A 76 -18.21 2.34 -20.62
CA LYS A 76 -17.47 2.42 -21.88
C LYS A 76 -17.74 1.19 -22.76
N PRO A 77 -18.99 0.98 -23.24
CA PRO A 77 -19.40 -0.24 -23.93
C PRO A 77 -18.67 -0.51 -25.25
N ASP A 78 -18.05 0.53 -25.83
CA ASP A 78 -17.30 0.43 -27.09
C ASP A 78 -15.89 -0.16 -26.89
N LEU A 79 -15.40 -0.29 -25.66
CA LEU A 79 -14.07 -0.83 -25.36
C LEU A 79 -14.12 -2.35 -25.13
N GLN A 80 -13.14 -3.05 -25.72
CA GLN A 80 -12.99 -4.50 -25.56
C GLN A 80 -12.05 -4.85 -24.41
N LEU A 81 -12.23 -6.03 -23.79
CA LEU A 81 -11.41 -6.49 -22.66
C LEU A 81 -9.92 -6.65 -23.00
N ASP A 82 -9.62 -7.13 -24.21
CA ASP A 82 -8.28 -7.37 -24.73
C ASP A 82 -7.47 -6.10 -24.99
N PHE A 83 -8.11 -4.93 -24.86
CA PHE A 83 -7.44 -3.62 -24.88
C PHE A 83 -6.73 -3.28 -23.55
N PHE A 84 -6.96 -4.05 -22.49
CA PHE A 84 -6.48 -3.74 -21.14
C PHE A 84 -5.56 -4.82 -20.60
N THR A 85 -4.47 -4.40 -19.96
CA THR A 85 -3.65 -5.31 -19.17
C THR A 85 -4.32 -5.63 -17.83
N ARG A 86 -3.88 -6.70 -17.18
CA ARG A 86 -4.36 -7.09 -15.85
C ARG A 86 -4.10 -6.00 -14.80
N SER A 87 -2.93 -5.37 -14.84
CA SER A 87 -2.58 -4.24 -13.99
C SER A 87 -3.55 -3.06 -14.17
N GLU A 88 -3.89 -2.73 -15.41
CA GLU A 88 -4.81 -1.62 -15.73
C GLU A 88 -6.22 -1.90 -15.24
N MET A 89 -6.72 -3.13 -15.42
CA MET A 89 -8.05 -3.53 -14.94
C MET A 89 -8.17 -3.34 -13.42
N LEU A 90 -7.16 -3.77 -12.66
CA LEU A 90 -7.11 -3.61 -11.20
C LEU A 90 -7.15 -2.13 -10.78
N HIS A 91 -6.32 -1.29 -11.41
CA HIS A 91 -6.28 0.14 -11.11
C HIS A 91 -7.59 0.84 -11.46
N ILE A 92 -8.16 0.53 -12.63
CA ILE A 92 -9.43 1.12 -13.08
C ILE A 92 -10.55 0.77 -12.10
N LEU A 93 -10.70 -0.49 -11.71
CA LEU A 93 -11.73 -0.91 -10.76
C LEU A 93 -11.54 -0.25 -9.39
N SER A 94 -10.32 -0.22 -8.88
CA SER A 94 -10.02 0.37 -7.58
C SER A 94 -10.27 1.89 -7.55
N ILE A 95 -9.84 2.62 -8.59
CA ILE A 95 -10.09 4.07 -8.72
C ILE A 95 -11.59 4.34 -8.91
N ALA A 96 -12.28 3.56 -9.76
CA ALA A 96 -13.69 3.75 -10.02
C ALA A 96 -14.55 3.57 -8.76
N ASP A 97 -14.19 2.62 -7.89
CA ASP A 97 -14.90 2.37 -6.62
C ASP A 97 -14.83 3.57 -5.67
N VAL A 98 -13.65 4.17 -5.48
CA VAL A 98 -13.50 5.35 -4.63
C VAL A 98 -14.15 6.59 -5.22
N LEU A 99 -14.13 6.74 -6.55
CA LEU A 99 -14.83 7.84 -7.23
C LEU A 99 -16.35 7.72 -7.08
N LYS A 100 -16.89 6.51 -7.15
CA LYS A 100 -18.32 6.25 -6.90
C LYS A 100 -18.72 6.56 -5.46
N SER A 101 -17.81 6.39 -4.51
CA SER A 101 -18.04 6.59 -3.08
C SER A 101 -17.75 8.01 -2.59
N SER A 102 -17.35 8.93 -3.48
CA SER A 102 -16.95 10.31 -3.16
C SER A 102 -17.55 11.31 -4.15
N GLU A 103 -17.43 12.60 -3.85
CA GLU A 103 -17.82 13.69 -4.76
C GLU A 103 -16.61 14.30 -5.49
N ILE A 104 -15.49 13.60 -5.52
CA ILE A 104 -14.27 14.07 -6.20
C ILE A 104 -14.41 13.95 -7.70
N ASN A 105 -14.23 15.08 -8.39
CA ASN A 105 -14.24 15.13 -9.85
C ASN A 105 -12.81 15.00 -10.40
N VAL A 106 -12.52 13.87 -11.03
CA VAL A 106 -11.21 13.60 -11.64
C VAL A 106 -10.88 14.56 -12.80
N LYS A 107 -11.90 15.16 -13.42
CA LYS A 107 -11.73 16.13 -14.53
C LYS A 107 -11.45 17.56 -14.05
N ASP A 108 -11.53 17.80 -12.74
CA ASP A 108 -11.18 19.10 -12.18
C ASP A 108 -9.65 19.31 -12.30
N PRO A 109 -9.16 20.45 -12.82
CA PRO A 109 -7.73 20.75 -12.89
C PRO A 109 -7.07 20.87 -11.51
N ARG A 110 -7.86 20.94 -10.43
CA ARG A 110 -7.38 20.88 -9.04
C ARG A 110 -7.31 19.45 -8.48
N THR A 111 -7.66 18.44 -9.28
CA THR A 111 -7.55 17.00 -8.92
C THR A 111 -6.37 16.36 -9.65
N LEU A 112 -5.53 15.63 -8.92
CA LEU A 112 -4.39 14.89 -9.45
C LEU A 112 -4.55 13.39 -9.18
N ILE A 113 -4.12 12.55 -10.10
CA ILE A 113 -3.90 11.12 -9.87
C ILE A 113 -2.41 10.89 -9.60
N ILE A 114 -2.09 10.20 -8.51
CA ILE A 114 -0.75 9.67 -8.23
C ILE A 114 -0.83 8.15 -8.24
N LEU A 115 0.02 7.53 -9.03
CA LEU A 115 0.07 6.09 -9.20
C LEU A 115 1.35 5.54 -8.56
N SER A 116 1.27 4.43 -7.82
CA SER A 116 2.45 3.74 -7.30
C SER A 116 2.53 2.30 -7.81
N THR A 117 3.68 1.93 -8.32
CA THR A 117 3.94 0.59 -8.82
C THR A 117 5.45 0.34 -8.92
N LEU A 118 5.86 -0.91 -8.88
CA LEU A 118 7.25 -1.28 -9.21
C LEU A 118 7.36 -1.78 -10.65
N LYS A 119 6.30 -2.37 -11.18
CA LYS A 119 6.32 -3.16 -12.39
C LYS A 119 5.45 -2.60 -13.52
N GLY A 120 4.34 -1.90 -13.19
CA GLY A 120 3.38 -1.49 -14.20
C GLY A 120 2.91 -2.67 -15.04
N ASN A 121 3.05 -2.56 -16.36
CA ASN A 121 2.70 -3.59 -17.34
C ASN A 121 3.90 -4.47 -17.74
N MET A 122 4.74 -4.87 -16.79
CA MET A 122 5.94 -5.70 -17.07
C MET A 122 5.60 -7.06 -17.70
N ASP A 123 4.40 -7.57 -17.49
CA ASP A 123 3.86 -8.78 -18.12
C ASP A 123 3.83 -8.70 -19.66
N LEU A 124 3.80 -7.50 -20.24
CA LEU A 124 3.90 -7.31 -21.69
C LEU A 124 5.27 -7.69 -22.29
N ILE A 125 6.32 -7.82 -21.47
CA ILE A 125 7.67 -8.17 -21.93
C ILE A 125 7.90 -9.70 -21.88
N GLY A 126 7.20 -10.42 -21.00
CA GLY A 126 7.34 -11.87 -20.88
C GLY A 126 6.58 -12.58 -21.97
N GLY A 127 7.24 -12.97 -23.03
CA GLY A 127 6.92 -13.72 -24.23
C GLY A 127 5.55 -14.41 -24.47
N ASP A 128 4.71 -14.54 -23.49
CA ASP A 128 3.45 -15.29 -23.54
C ASP A 128 2.21 -14.40 -23.78
N ILE A 129 2.32 -13.08 -23.73
CA ILE A 129 1.20 -12.15 -23.91
C ILE A 129 1.45 -11.27 -25.14
N CYS A 130 1.34 -11.85 -26.31
CA CYS A 130 1.13 -11.06 -27.51
C CYS A 130 -0.38 -10.75 -27.60
N VAL A 131 -0.82 -9.66 -26.99
CA VAL A 131 -2.17 -9.11 -27.18
C VAL A 131 -2.07 -8.06 -28.29
N PRO A 132 -2.49 -8.37 -29.52
CA PRO A 132 -2.34 -7.45 -30.69
C PRO A 132 -2.98 -6.08 -30.48
N ALA A 133 -3.94 -5.98 -29.54
CA ALA A 133 -4.67 -4.75 -29.23
C ALA A 133 -3.91 -3.81 -28.26
N ILE A 134 -2.80 -4.24 -27.67
CA ILE A 134 -2.05 -3.47 -26.67
C ILE A 134 -0.73 -2.96 -27.25
N GLU A 135 -0.53 -1.65 -27.27
CA GLU A 135 0.76 -1.06 -27.65
C GLU A 135 1.84 -1.45 -26.64
N LEU A 136 2.94 -2.01 -27.13
CA LEU A 136 4.04 -2.50 -26.29
C LEU A 136 4.70 -1.37 -25.47
N ASP A 137 4.65 -0.12 -25.94
CA ASP A 137 5.21 1.03 -25.24
C ASP A 137 4.47 1.33 -23.91
N ARG A 138 3.27 0.77 -23.68
CA ARG A 138 2.58 0.83 -22.39
C ARG A 138 3.31 0.08 -21.26
N VAL A 139 4.41 -0.59 -21.54
CA VAL A 139 5.36 -1.10 -20.54
C VAL A 139 6.07 0.04 -19.81
N TYR A 140 6.31 1.18 -20.47
CA TYR A 140 6.91 2.33 -19.81
C TYR A 140 5.96 2.90 -18.78
N LEU A 141 6.44 3.07 -17.55
CA LEU A 141 5.60 3.53 -16.42
C LEU A 141 4.89 4.86 -16.70
N TRP A 142 5.51 5.77 -17.41
CA TRP A 142 4.88 7.05 -17.76
C TRP A 142 3.76 6.88 -18.80
N LYS A 143 3.89 5.97 -19.77
CA LYS A 143 2.85 5.64 -20.75
C LYS A 143 1.66 4.93 -20.09
N TRP A 144 1.95 3.96 -19.23
CA TRP A 144 0.95 3.30 -18.40
C TRP A 144 0.17 4.32 -17.54
N GLY A 145 0.89 5.26 -16.93
CA GLY A 145 0.24 6.34 -16.17
C GLY A 145 -0.63 7.25 -17.05
N GLU A 146 -0.14 7.67 -18.22
CA GLU A 146 -0.93 8.47 -19.20
C GLU A 146 -2.17 7.72 -19.67
N PHE A 147 -2.07 6.41 -19.91
CA PHE A 147 -3.21 5.58 -20.29
C PHE A 147 -4.30 5.61 -19.21
N LEU A 148 -3.94 5.37 -17.94
CA LEU A 148 -4.89 5.41 -16.83
C LEU A 148 -5.50 6.81 -16.65
N GLY A 149 -4.70 7.86 -16.72
CA GLY A 149 -5.19 9.24 -16.68
C GLY A 149 -6.20 9.54 -17.79
N SER A 150 -5.89 9.13 -19.02
CA SER A 150 -6.76 9.31 -20.20
C SER A 150 -8.06 8.50 -20.07
N PHE A 151 -7.99 7.29 -19.52
CA PHE A 151 -9.17 6.46 -19.27
C PHE A 151 -10.23 7.19 -18.41
N PHE A 152 -9.79 7.89 -17.37
CA PHE A 152 -10.65 8.68 -16.49
C PHE A 152 -10.90 10.11 -16.98
N ASN A 153 -10.36 10.52 -18.14
CA ASN A 153 -10.38 11.90 -18.64
C ASN A 153 -9.81 12.91 -17.61
N SER A 154 -8.72 12.53 -16.94
CA SER A 154 -8.04 13.40 -15.98
C SER A 154 -7.49 14.64 -16.67
N SER A 155 -7.72 15.82 -16.10
CA SER A 155 -7.18 17.09 -16.62
C SER A 155 -5.67 17.23 -16.43
N ASN A 156 -5.11 16.47 -15.49
CA ASN A 156 -3.68 16.47 -15.18
C ASN A 156 -3.04 15.15 -15.59
N LYS A 157 -1.80 15.19 -16.07
CA LYS A 157 -1.01 13.97 -16.26
C LYS A 157 -0.75 13.33 -14.90
N PRO A 158 -1.00 12.03 -14.73
CA PRO A 158 -0.66 11.33 -13.49
C PRO A 158 0.82 11.39 -13.17
N ILE A 159 1.13 11.46 -11.87
CA ILE A 159 2.49 11.26 -11.37
C ILE A 159 2.65 9.77 -11.04
N VAL A 160 3.70 9.14 -11.57
CA VAL A 160 4.04 7.76 -11.23
C VAL A 160 5.19 7.75 -10.23
N VAL A 161 4.98 7.07 -9.11
CA VAL A 161 5.94 6.88 -8.01
C VAL A 161 6.41 5.44 -8.00
N SER A 162 7.70 5.22 -8.22
CA SER A 162 8.33 3.90 -8.15
C SER A 162 9.60 4.00 -7.30
N ASN A 163 9.50 3.52 -6.07
CA ASN A 163 10.60 3.51 -5.09
C ASN A 163 10.48 2.29 -4.17
N ALA A 164 10.78 1.12 -4.72
CA ALA A 164 10.67 -0.15 -4.01
C ALA A 164 9.34 -0.26 -3.21
N CYS A 165 9.35 -1.00 -2.12
CA CYS A 165 8.15 -1.30 -1.34
C CYS A 165 7.57 -0.10 -0.58
N ILE A 166 8.29 1.03 -0.51
CA ILE A 166 7.76 2.27 0.09
C ILE A 166 6.92 3.11 -0.87
N SER A 167 6.84 2.74 -2.16
CA SER A 167 6.17 3.52 -3.22
C SER A 167 4.78 4.00 -2.82
N GLY A 168 3.97 3.14 -2.22
CA GLY A 168 2.60 3.49 -1.81
C GLY A 168 2.56 4.53 -0.68
N VAL A 169 3.39 4.39 0.36
CA VAL A 169 3.48 5.42 1.43
C VAL A 169 4.04 6.71 0.87
N LEU A 170 5.06 6.64 0.00
CA LEU A 170 5.64 7.82 -0.63
C LEU A 170 4.63 8.56 -1.50
N ALA A 171 3.77 7.84 -2.24
CA ALA A 171 2.69 8.43 -3.03
C ALA A 171 1.68 9.19 -2.15
N ILE A 172 1.29 8.64 -0.98
CA ILE A 172 0.45 9.34 0.01
C ILE A 172 1.14 10.62 0.51
N LEU A 173 2.43 10.56 0.85
CA LEU A 173 3.20 11.72 1.31
C LEU A 173 3.33 12.81 0.25
N ILE A 174 3.60 12.42 -1.01
CA ILE A 174 3.67 13.38 -2.13
C ILE A 174 2.31 14.05 -2.32
N GLY A 175 1.22 13.28 -2.36
CA GLY A 175 -0.14 13.80 -2.48
C GLY A 175 -0.49 14.78 -1.37
N SER A 176 -0.21 14.41 -0.12
CA SER A 176 -0.43 15.27 1.04
C SER A 176 0.37 16.58 0.94
N ARG A 177 1.63 16.53 0.55
CA ARG A 177 2.48 17.72 0.40
C ARG A 177 2.02 18.65 -0.73
N LEU A 178 1.55 18.08 -1.84
CA LEU A 178 1.00 18.86 -2.96
C LEU A 178 -0.28 19.61 -2.57
N ILE A 179 -1.14 18.98 -1.74
CA ILE A 179 -2.34 19.63 -1.19
C ILE A 179 -1.94 20.72 -0.19
N LYS A 180 -1.06 20.42 0.77
CA LYS A 180 -0.54 21.40 1.74
C LYS A 180 0.12 22.61 1.07
N ALA A 181 0.79 22.39 -0.07
CA ALA A 181 1.39 23.44 -0.89
C ALA A 181 0.38 24.21 -1.75
N GLY A 182 -0.91 23.87 -1.71
CA GLY A 182 -1.97 24.52 -2.49
C GLY A 182 -1.88 24.29 -4.01
N ARG A 183 -1.12 23.27 -4.46
CA ARG A 183 -1.01 22.93 -5.88
C ARG A 183 -2.24 22.22 -6.39
N TYR A 184 -2.84 21.35 -5.57
CA TYR A 184 -4.07 20.62 -5.83
C TYR A 184 -4.98 20.68 -4.62
N ASP A 185 -6.27 20.48 -4.82
CA ASP A 185 -7.26 20.37 -3.74
C ASP A 185 -7.56 18.91 -3.42
N HIS A 186 -7.42 18.04 -4.43
CA HIS A 186 -7.69 16.61 -4.32
C HIS A 186 -6.58 15.81 -4.98
N VAL A 187 -6.25 14.68 -4.37
CA VAL A 187 -5.33 13.69 -4.95
C VAL A 187 -5.93 12.31 -4.80
N ILE A 188 -6.04 11.58 -5.91
CA ILE A 188 -6.39 10.16 -5.95
C ILE A 188 -5.07 9.40 -5.96
N VAL A 189 -4.75 8.72 -4.86
CA VAL A 189 -3.54 7.92 -4.74
C VAL A 189 -3.91 6.47 -4.98
N ALA A 190 -3.50 5.90 -6.11
CA ALA A 190 -3.73 4.49 -6.44
C ALA A 190 -2.41 3.76 -6.62
N GLY A 191 -2.34 2.51 -6.17
CA GLY A 191 -1.12 1.72 -6.34
C GLY A 191 -1.41 0.25 -6.47
N GLY A 192 -0.76 -0.39 -7.44
CA GLY A 192 -0.96 -1.79 -7.72
C GLY A 192 0.27 -2.43 -8.37
N ASP A 193 0.45 -3.69 -8.05
CA ASP A 193 1.39 -4.57 -8.74
C ASP A 193 0.76 -5.96 -8.93
N ILE A 194 1.02 -6.56 -10.07
CA ILE A 194 0.72 -7.97 -10.37
C ILE A 194 2.00 -8.79 -10.24
N LEU A 195 1.85 -10.08 -10.01
CA LEU A 195 2.98 -11.01 -10.02
C LEU A 195 3.27 -11.47 -11.45
N THR A 196 4.54 -11.44 -11.80
CA THR A 196 5.10 -11.92 -13.05
C THR A 196 6.23 -12.90 -12.75
N GLU A 197 6.62 -13.74 -13.69
CA GLU A 197 7.80 -14.60 -13.57
C GLU A 197 9.04 -13.79 -13.17
N PHE A 198 9.22 -12.61 -13.80
CA PHE A 198 10.32 -11.71 -13.48
C PHE A 198 10.34 -11.30 -11.99
N ALA A 199 9.17 -10.99 -11.40
CA ALA A 199 9.08 -10.62 -10.01
C ALA A 199 9.39 -11.82 -9.10
N VAL A 200 8.76 -12.97 -9.35
CA VAL A 200 8.93 -14.19 -8.53
C VAL A 200 10.37 -14.69 -8.60
N SER A 201 10.94 -14.85 -9.80
CA SER A 201 12.32 -15.30 -9.99
C SER A 201 13.35 -14.34 -9.37
N GLY A 202 13.11 -13.04 -9.45
CA GLY A 202 13.95 -12.04 -8.80
C GLY A 202 14.00 -12.24 -7.28
N PHE A 203 12.87 -12.42 -6.60
CA PHE A 203 12.83 -12.67 -5.17
C PHE A 203 13.36 -14.06 -4.79
N GLN A 204 13.19 -15.07 -5.64
CA GLN A 204 13.84 -16.38 -5.48
C GLN A 204 15.37 -16.25 -5.55
N SER A 205 15.90 -15.48 -6.49
CA SER A 205 17.35 -15.25 -6.63
C SER A 205 17.96 -14.56 -5.39
N PHE A 206 17.19 -13.73 -4.69
CA PHE A 206 17.59 -13.14 -3.42
C PHE A 206 17.39 -14.07 -2.21
N GLN A 207 16.87 -15.29 -2.42
CA GLN A 207 16.55 -16.25 -1.36
C GLN A 207 15.68 -15.64 -0.24
N SER A 208 14.75 -14.77 -0.63
CA SER A 208 13.92 -14.00 0.32
C SER A 208 12.48 -14.54 0.44
N LEU A 209 12.12 -15.55 -0.37
CA LEU A 209 10.80 -16.18 -0.29
C LEU A 209 10.76 -17.28 0.76
N SER A 210 9.71 -17.28 1.58
CA SER A 210 9.37 -18.39 2.45
C SER A 210 8.85 -19.58 1.64
N PRO A 211 9.15 -20.83 2.00
CA PRO A 211 8.54 -22.02 1.41
C PRO A 211 7.09 -22.26 1.91
N LYS A 212 6.63 -21.49 2.89
CA LYS A 212 5.30 -21.53 3.51
C LYS A 212 4.69 -20.12 3.54
N PRO A 213 3.41 -19.91 3.87
CA PRO A 213 2.88 -18.59 4.16
C PRO A 213 3.73 -17.84 5.17
N CYS A 214 4.12 -16.62 4.85
CA CYS A 214 5.05 -15.83 5.66
C CYS A 214 4.51 -15.55 7.06
N LYS A 215 5.43 -15.45 8.02
CA LYS A 215 5.16 -15.23 9.45
C LYS A 215 5.84 -13.95 9.95
N PRO A 216 5.27 -12.76 9.69
CA PRO A 216 5.89 -11.50 10.11
C PRO A 216 6.19 -11.47 11.63
N PHE A 217 7.43 -11.11 11.99
CA PHE A 217 7.98 -10.99 13.34
C PHE A 217 8.05 -12.30 14.16
N ASP A 218 7.59 -13.43 13.61
CA ASP A 218 7.59 -14.71 14.31
C ASP A 218 9.01 -15.31 14.43
N ALA A 219 9.23 -16.11 15.45
CA ALA A 219 10.50 -16.83 15.64
C ALA A 219 10.77 -17.86 14.55
N ALA A 220 9.73 -18.40 13.91
CA ALA A 220 9.82 -19.36 12.82
C ALA A 220 9.70 -18.67 11.42
N ARG A 221 9.91 -17.34 11.34
CA ARG A 221 9.95 -16.64 10.06
C ARG A 221 11.15 -17.08 9.23
N ASP A 222 10.97 -17.27 7.96
CA ASP A 222 12.00 -17.78 7.04
C ASP A 222 11.95 -17.11 5.66
N GLY A 223 11.21 -16.03 5.52
CA GLY A 223 11.06 -15.28 4.29
C GLY A 223 9.67 -14.67 4.13
N LEU A 224 9.50 -13.93 3.05
CA LEU A 224 8.22 -13.32 2.68
C LEU A 224 7.41 -14.21 1.72
N SER A 225 6.11 -13.99 1.65
CA SER A 225 5.27 -14.43 0.54
C SER A 225 4.95 -13.24 -0.35
N LEU A 226 4.97 -13.41 -1.66
CA LEU A 226 4.56 -12.36 -2.60
C LEU A 226 3.05 -12.36 -2.79
N GLY A 227 2.49 -11.18 -3.02
CA GLY A 227 1.09 -10.97 -3.31
C GLY A 227 0.85 -9.98 -4.45
N GLU A 228 -0.26 -10.16 -5.13
CA GLU A 228 -0.82 -9.17 -6.05
C GLU A 228 -1.83 -8.31 -5.34
N GLY A 229 -2.00 -7.10 -5.82
CA GLY A 229 -3.09 -6.27 -5.36
C GLY A 229 -3.05 -4.85 -5.89
N CYS A 230 -4.13 -4.16 -5.65
CA CYS A 230 -4.28 -2.74 -5.90
C CYS A 230 -5.02 -2.09 -4.76
N GLY A 231 -4.63 -0.87 -4.41
CA GLY A 231 -5.35 -0.05 -3.44
C GLY A 231 -5.49 1.38 -3.93
N THR A 232 -6.56 2.05 -3.50
CA THR A 232 -6.76 3.47 -3.81
C THR A 232 -7.22 4.19 -2.55
N ILE A 233 -6.69 5.40 -2.33
CA ILE A 233 -7.08 6.30 -1.23
C ILE A 233 -7.29 7.70 -1.81
N ILE A 234 -8.36 8.36 -1.42
CA ILE A 234 -8.59 9.78 -1.70
C ILE A 234 -7.93 10.64 -0.62
N LEU A 235 -7.20 11.68 -1.05
CA LEU A 235 -6.73 12.76 -0.20
C LEU A 235 -7.38 14.07 -0.66
N SER A 236 -7.88 14.88 0.29
CA SER A 236 -8.56 16.12 -0.03
C SER A 236 -8.35 17.19 1.05
N ARG A 237 -8.33 18.45 0.65
CA ARG A 237 -8.44 19.57 1.59
C ARG A 237 -9.88 19.81 2.05
N HIS A 238 -10.88 19.18 1.43
CA HIS A 238 -12.30 19.33 1.70
C HIS A 238 -12.90 18.01 2.19
N HIS A 239 -13.12 17.89 3.48
CA HIS A 239 -13.67 16.68 4.10
C HIS A 239 -15.04 16.30 3.52
N SER A 240 -15.90 17.27 3.25
CA SER A 240 -17.26 17.03 2.73
C SER A 240 -17.31 16.24 1.44
N LEU A 241 -16.23 16.26 0.63
CA LEU A 241 -16.15 15.55 -0.65
C LEU A 241 -15.50 14.16 -0.53
N CYS A 242 -15.03 13.79 0.67
CA CYS A 242 -14.22 12.58 0.87
C CYS A 242 -14.99 11.27 0.84
N GLY A 243 -16.30 11.29 0.95
CA GLY A 243 -17.15 10.07 0.92
C GLY A 243 -17.12 9.23 2.21
N ILE A 244 -16.55 9.75 3.29
CA ILE A 244 -16.56 9.10 4.61
C ILE A 244 -16.93 10.12 5.71
N PRO A 245 -17.65 9.68 6.77
CA PRO A 245 -18.08 10.59 7.83
C PRO A 245 -16.97 10.96 8.83
N GLU A 246 -15.98 10.09 9.02
CA GLU A 246 -14.90 10.32 9.98
C GLU A 246 -13.86 11.30 9.42
N LYS A 247 -13.45 12.24 10.27
CA LYS A 247 -12.37 13.17 9.94
C LYS A 247 -11.02 12.56 10.30
N ILE A 248 -10.39 11.91 9.34
CA ILE A 248 -9.03 11.38 9.45
C ILE A 248 -8.13 12.20 8.54
N VAL A 249 -6.97 12.60 9.03
CA VAL A 249 -6.01 13.42 8.29
C VAL A 249 -4.65 12.73 8.19
N VAL A 250 -3.90 13.05 7.14
CA VAL A 250 -2.45 12.77 7.05
C VAL A 250 -1.73 13.82 7.90
N ALA A 251 -1.46 13.48 9.16
CA ALA A 251 -0.91 14.41 10.14
C ALA A 251 0.58 14.69 9.92
N GLY A 252 1.35 13.66 9.54
CA GLY A 252 2.78 13.81 9.30
C GLY A 252 3.36 12.61 8.56
N GLY A 253 4.57 12.76 8.05
CA GLY A 253 5.26 11.65 7.43
C GLY A 253 6.65 11.99 6.90
N SER A 254 7.47 10.97 6.76
CA SER A 254 8.86 11.11 6.34
C SER A 254 9.33 9.89 5.56
N CYS A 255 10.34 10.10 4.76
CA CYS A 255 11.13 9.02 4.16
C CYS A 255 12.62 9.29 4.38
N THR A 256 13.39 8.20 4.43
CA THR A 256 14.85 8.19 4.57
C THR A 256 15.46 7.10 3.69
N ASN A 257 16.77 7.11 3.55
CA ASN A 257 17.50 6.05 2.88
C ASN A 257 18.69 5.62 3.73
N ASP A 258 18.94 4.32 3.80
CA ASP A 258 20.04 3.71 4.56
C ASP A 258 21.41 4.00 3.93
N ALA A 259 21.44 4.24 2.62
CA ALA A 259 22.67 4.42 1.82
C ALA A 259 23.69 3.28 2.06
N HIS A 260 23.22 2.04 2.23
CA HIS A 260 24.04 0.91 2.65
C HIS A 260 24.12 -0.19 1.59
N HIS A 261 23.04 -0.92 1.33
CA HIS A 261 23.01 -2.08 0.44
C HIS A 261 21.76 -2.09 -0.44
N ILE A 262 21.86 -2.69 -1.64
CA ILE A 262 20.78 -2.68 -2.62
C ILE A 262 19.57 -3.54 -2.19
N SER A 263 19.80 -4.67 -1.51
CA SER A 263 18.73 -5.63 -1.15
C SER A 263 18.59 -5.88 0.36
N GLY A 264 19.53 -5.42 1.19
CA GLY A 264 19.47 -5.59 2.63
C GLY A 264 19.31 -4.26 3.37
N PRO A 265 18.56 -4.21 4.48
CA PRO A 265 18.42 -3.02 5.30
C PRO A 265 19.68 -2.76 6.13
N LEU A 266 19.87 -1.52 6.56
CA LEU A 266 20.87 -1.20 7.56
C LEU A 266 20.52 -1.87 8.89
N ARG A 267 21.33 -2.85 9.32
CA ARG A 267 21.04 -3.74 10.46
C ARG A 267 20.81 -3.05 11.80
N THR A 268 21.26 -1.79 11.93
CA THR A 268 21.03 -0.98 13.13
C THR A 268 19.59 -0.47 13.20
N GLY A 269 18.90 -0.25 12.08
CA GLY A 269 17.56 0.35 12.02
C GLY A 269 17.56 1.87 12.18
N GLU A 270 18.73 2.54 12.16
CA GLU A 270 18.85 3.96 12.45
C GLU A 270 18.07 4.83 11.46
N SER A 271 18.21 4.58 10.15
CA SER A 271 17.48 5.38 9.15
C SER A 271 15.98 5.19 9.26
N PHE A 272 15.53 3.98 9.57
CA PHE A 272 14.10 3.72 9.78
C PHE A 272 13.57 4.44 11.03
N TYR A 273 14.33 4.39 12.15
CA TYR A 273 14.05 5.19 13.34
C TYR A 273 13.94 6.68 13.01
N VAL A 274 14.87 7.23 12.21
CA VAL A 274 14.83 8.64 11.80
C VAL A 274 13.56 8.96 11.00
N ALA A 275 13.11 8.06 10.11
CA ALA A 275 11.86 8.24 9.38
C ALA A 275 10.66 8.31 10.35
N ILE A 276 10.58 7.38 11.29
CA ILE A 276 9.52 7.34 12.32
C ILE A 276 9.53 8.64 13.15
N ARG A 277 10.69 9.03 13.70
CA ARG A 277 10.81 10.23 14.53
C ARG A 277 10.44 11.51 13.80
N ARG A 278 10.81 11.62 12.52
CA ARG A 278 10.43 12.78 11.70
C ARG A 278 8.93 12.81 11.42
N ALA A 279 8.30 11.66 11.17
CA ALA A 279 6.87 11.55 10.97
C ALA A 279 6.08 11.99 12.22
N LEU A 280 6.47 11.50 13.40
CA LEU A 280 5.88 11.89 14.68
C LEU A 280 6.04 13.40 14.94
N ARG A 281 7.24 13.95 14.69
CA ARG A 281 7.50 15.39 14.87
C ARG A 281 6.65 16.24 13.92
N GLU A 282 6.49 15.86 12.65
CA GLU A 282 5.62 16.57 11.71
C GLU A 282 4.17 16.52 12.16
N ALA A 283 3.72 15.39 12.72
CA ALA A 283 2.39 15.22 13.30
C ALA A 283 2.18 15.94 14.65
N SER A 284 3.25 16.49 15.24
CA SER A 284 3.26 17.07 16.60
C SER A 284 2.77 16.09 17.67
N LEU A 285 3.22 14.81 17.57
CA LEU A 285 2.86 13.73 18.47
C LEU A 285 4.08 13.17 19.20
N ASP A 286 3.86 12.77 20.45
CA ASP A 286 4.81 11.96 21.22
C ASP A 286 4.59 10.46 20.92
N PRO A 287 5.59 9.59 21.04
CA PRO A 287 5.40 8.14 20.89
C PRO A 287 4.24 7.56 21.70
N ARG A 288 3.96 8.13 22.89
CA ARG A 288 2.85 7.71 23.76
C ARG A 288 1.46 8.00 23.20
N ASP A 289 1.35 8.89 22.24
CA ASP A 289 0.08 9.25 21.61
C ASP A 289 -0.33 8.23 20.53
N ILE A 290 0.57 7.36 20.09
CA ILE A 290 0.28 6.37 19.04
C ILE A 290 -0.49 5.19 19.63
N ASP A 291 -1.68 4.95 19.09
CA ASP A 291 -2.59 3.89 19.54
C ASP A 291 -2.35 2.55 18.84
N TYR A 292 -1.87 2.59 17.60
CA TYR A 292 -1.76 1.42 16.74
C TYR A 292 -0.68 1.62 15.67
N ILE A 293 0.04 0.55 15.34
CA ILE A 293 1.04 0.51 14.27
C ILE A 293 0.64 -0.53 13.23
N SER A 294 0.49 -0.10 11.98
CA SER A 294 0.48 -0.98 10.82
C SER A 294 1.91 -1.08 10.29
N ALA A 295 2.61 -2.14 10.70
CA ALA A 295 4.02 -2.34 10.41
C ALA A 295 4.26 -2.78 8.96
N HIS A 296 5.50 -2.62 8.51
CA HIS A 296 5.95 -3.21 7.26
C HIS A 296 5.97 -4.73 7.35
N GLY A 297 6.64 -5.29 8.35
CA GLY A 297 6.65 -6.71 8.74
C GLY A 297 6.53 -7.70 7.58
N THR A 298 7.65 -8.22 7.09
CA THR A 298 7.68 -9.05 5.88
C THR A 298 7.78 -10.55 6.16
N GLY A 299 8.16 -10.94 7.36
CA GLY A 299 8.52 -12.31 7.69
C GLY A 299 9.98 -12.65 7.32
N THR A 300 10.79 -11.66 6.96
CA THR A 300 12.22 -11.87 6.69
C THR A 300 13.06 -11.53 7.93
N ASP A 301 14.17 -12.26 8.12
CA ASP A 301 15.02 -12.10 9.30
C ASP A 301 15.50 -10.67 9.50
N TYR A 302 16.00 -10.04 8.43
CA TYR A 302 16.66 -8.75 8.56
C TYR A 302 15.68 -7.55 8.60
N TYR A 303 14.64 -7.57 7.80
CA TYR A 303 13.70 -6.42 7.74
C TYR A 303 12.85 -6.35 9.01
N ASP A 304 12.34 -7.49 9.51
CA ASP A 304 11.55 -7.52 10.75
C ASP A 304 12.40 -7.14 11.96
N GLU A 305 13.66 -7.63 12.01
CA GLU A 305 14.63 -7.27 13.06
C GLU A 305 14.96 -5.77 13.05
N THR A 306 15.17 -5.20 11.84
CA THR A 306 15.48 -3.78 11.69
C THR A 306 14.30 -2.90 12.09
N GLU A 307 13.09 -3.28 11.73
CA GLU A 307 11.88 -2.55 12.10
C GLU A 307 11.61 -2.63 13.60
N ALA A 308 11.77 -3.81 14.23
CA ALA A 308 11.63 -3.97 15.67
C ALA A 308 12.60 -3.06 16.46
N LYS A 309 13.88 -2.99 16.02
CA LYS A 309 14.86 -2.05 16.59
C LYS A 309 14.43 -0.60 16.45
N ALA A 310 13.99 -0.21 15.24
CA ALA A 310 13.58 1.17 14.97
C ALA A 310 12.36 1.58 15.81
N LEU A 311 11.37 0.69 15.95
CA LEU A 311 10.20 0.91 16.81
C LEU A 311 10.58 1.00 18.29
N SER A 312 11.44 0.11 18.78
CA SER A 312 11.93 0.14 20.16
C SER A 312 12.69 1.44 20.47
N TRP A 313 13.60 1.85 19.59
CA TRP A 313 14.33 3.12 19.75
C TRP A 313 13.43 4.36 19.68
N ALA A 314 12.31 4.24 19.00
CA ALA A 314 11.30 5.31 18.95
C ALA A 314 10.41 5.34 20.22
N GLY A 315 10.53 4.38 21.14
CA GLY A 315 9.69 4.26 22.33
C GLY A 315 8.28 3.74 22.01
N LEU A 316 8.17 2.93 20.94
CA LEU A 316 6.90 2.42 20.40
C LEU A 316 6.72 0.90 20.65
N GLU A 317 7.62 0.26 21.39
CA GLU A 317 7.65 -1.19 21.59
C GLU A 317 6.38 -1.75 22.25
N ARG A 318 5.65 -0.93 23.00
CA ARG A 318 4.41 -1.32 23.69
C ARG A 318 3.14 -1.07 22.88
N VAL A 319 3.25 -0.35 21.76
CA VAL A 319 2.09 -0.02 20.93
C VAL A 319 1.60 -1.27 20.20
N PRO A 320 0.28 -1.58 20.23
CA PRO A 320 -0.27 -2.68 19.46
C PRO A 320 0.11 -2.58 17.99
N THR A 321 0.74 -3.63 17.48
CA THR A 321 1.34 -3.65 16.13
C THR A 321 0.87 -4.87 15.36
N ASN A 322 0.55 -4.71 14.09
CA ASN A 322 0.34 -5.84 13.19
C ASN A 322 1.07 -5.66 11.86
N SER A 323 1.23 -6.78 11.15
CA SER A 323 1.48 -6.80 9.70
C SER A 323 0.34 -7.49 8.98
N PHE A 324 -0.15 -6.88 7.92
CA PHE A 324 -1.16 -7.49 7.06
C PHE A 324 -0.60 -8.50 6.07
N LYS A 325 0.74 -8.57 5.91
CA LYS A 325 1.38 -9.44 4.91
C LYS A 325 1.18 -10.93 5.17
N GLY A 326 0.94 -11.33 6.42
CA GLY A 326 0.54 -12.69 6.72
C GLY A 326 -0.81 -13.10 6.13
N TYR A 327 -1.66 -12.15 5.75
CA TYR A 327 -2.96 -12.41 5.13
C TYR A 327 -2.90 -12.53 3.62
N PHE A 328 -2.24 -11.60 2.94
CA PHE A 328 -2.26 -11.51 1.47
C PHE A 328 -0.87 -11.28 0.85
N GLY A 329 0.18 -11.62 1.58
CA GLY A 329 1.55 -11.47 1.09
C GLY A 329 2.00 -10.03 0.93
N HIS A 330 3.19 -9.87 0.40
CA HIS A 330 3.79 -8.56 0.11
C HIS A 330 3.37 -8.10 -1.28
N THR A 331 2.51 -7.10 -1.36
CA THR A 331 1.96 -6.55 -2.60
C THR A 331 2.84 -5.45 -3.23
N LEU A 332 4.15 -5.51 -3.00
CA LEU A 332 5.17 -4.69 -3.64
C LEU A 332 4.90 -3.16 -3.52
N GLY A 333 4.79 -2.45 -4.65
CA GLY A 333 4.53 -1.01 -4.68
C GLY A 333 3.12 -0.61 -4.22
N ALA A 334 2.17 -1.55 -4.21
CA ALA A 334 0.82 -1.36 -3.68
C ALA A 334 0.74 -1.45 -2.16
N ALA A 335 1.70 -2.15 -1.50
CA ALA A 335 1.64 -2.51 -0.08
C ALA A 335 1.33 -1.31 0.83
N GLY A 336 2.03 -0.19 0.61
CA GLY A 336 1.84 1.01 1.41
C GLY A 336 0.43 1.59 1.36
N ILE A 337 -0.26 1.50 0.22
CA ILE A 337 -1.63 2.01 0.04
C ILE A 337 -2.64 1.03 0.61
N ILE A 338 -2.56 -0.26 0.25
CA ILE A 338 -3.48 -1.30 0.73
C ILE A 338 -3.46 -1.36 2.27
N GLU A 339 -2.27 -1.44 2.85
CA GLU A 339 -2.10 -1.51 4.30
C GLU A 339 -2.54 -0.21 5.00
N SER A 340 -2.34 0.97 4.37
CA SER A 340 -2.87 2.24 4.88
C SER A 340 -4.41 2.28 4.84
N ALA A 341 -5.04 1.80 3.77
CA ALA A 341 -6.49 1.72 3.67
C ALA A 341 -7.09 0.82 4.76
N LEU A 342 -6.46 -0.32 5.04
CA LEU A 342 -6.86 -1.21 6.13
C LEU A 342 -6.61 -0.61 7.52
N ALA A 343 -5.51 0.14 7.71
CA ALA A 343 -5.25 0.87 8.95
C ALA A 343 -6.29 1.98 9.18
N ILE A 344 -6.69 2.69 8.13
CA ILE A 344 -7.78 3.68 8.19
C ILE A 344 -9.11 3.00 8.51
N ALA A 345 -9.38 1.82 7.94
CA ALA A 345 -10.55 1.02 8.28
C ALA A 345 -10.54 0.61 9.77
N SER A 346 -9.36 0.26 10.34
CA SER A 346 -9.18 0.02 11.77
C SER A 346 -9.57 1.25 12.62
N MET A 347 -9.12 2.44 12.23
CA MET A 347 -9.47 3.70 12.92
C MET A 347 -10.98 3.98 12.88
N ARG A 348 -11.62 3.71 11.73
CA ARG A 348 -13.06 3.93 11.53
C ARG A 348 -13.92 2.94 12.33
N ASN A 349 -13.55 1.68 12.28
CA ASN A 349 -14.31 0.59 12.88
C ASN A 349 -14.01 0.42 14.38
N ARG A 350 -12.99 1.12 14.93
CA ARG A 350 -12.49 0.91 16.30
C ARG A 350 -12.05 -0.52 16.53
N GLU A 351 -11.37 -1.10 15.57
CA GLU A 351 -10.90 -2.48 15.58
C GLU A 351 -9.45 -2.53 15.15
N ILE A 352 -8.63 -3.32 15.84
CA ILE A 352 -7.27 -3.64 15.43
C ILE A 352 -7.17 -5.14 15.16
N PHE A 353 -6.40 -5.49 14.14
CA PHE A 353 -6.34 -6.85 13.65
C PHE A 353 -5.07 -7.55 14.08
N ARG A 354 -5.18 -8.85 14.37
CA ARG A 354 -4.02 -9.70 14.64
C ARG A 354 -3.05 -9.74 13.46
N SER A 355 -1.81 -10.09 13.73
CA SER A 355 -0.81 -10.40 12.70
C SER A 355 -0.93 -11.88 12.34
N ALA A 356 -1.42 -12.20 11.14
CA ALA A 356 -1.55 -13.60 10.73
C ALA A 356 -0.17 -14.28 10.65
N GLY A 357 -0.08 -15.51 11.16
CA GLY A 357 1.16 -16.29 11.22
C GLY A 357 2.07 -16.01 12.41
N PHE A 358 1.81 -14.96 13.21
CA PHE A 358 2.59 -14.69 14.43
C PHE A 358 2.10 -15.54 15.60
N GLU A 359 3.01 -16.25 16.22
CA GLU A 359 2.79 -17.10 17.41
C GLU A 359 3.79 -16.81 18.54
N ASN A 360 5.08 -16.66 18.19
CA ASN A 360 6.17 -16.47 19.14
C ASN A 360 7.07 -15.30 18.72
N PRO A 361 7.50 -14.43 19.66
CA PRO A 361 8.43 -13.35 19.36
C PRO A 361 9.75 -13.85 18.76
N GLY A 362 10.15 -13.30 17.61
CA GLY A 362 11.33 -13.71 16.86
C GLY A 362 12.38 -12.63 16.66
N THR A 363 12.16 -11.41 17.18
CA THR A 363 13.09 -10.29 17.04
C THR A 363 13.84 -10.02 18.34
N SER A 364 15.05 -9.46 18.26
CA SER A 364 15.88 -9.14 19.42
C SER A 364 15.26 -8.08 20.33
N GLN A 365 14.51 -7.16 19.74
CA GLN A 365 13.69 -6.19 20.48
C GLN A 365 12.25 -6.70 20.49
N GLN A 366 11.71 -6.91 21.67
CA GLN A 366 10.33 -7.32 21.84
C GLN A 366 9.41 -6.12 21.56
N ILE A 367 8.55 -6.27 20.56
CA ILE A 367 7.49 -5.33 20.22
C ILE A 367 6.13 -6.01 20.40
N ASN A 368 5.09 -5.23 20.66
CA ASN A 368 3.76 -5.74 20.96
C ASN A 368 3.01 -6.16 19.67
N ILE A 369 3.35 -7.33 19.13
CA ILE A 369 2.65 -7.88 17.96
C ILE A 369 1.32 -8.51 18.41
N LEU A 370 0.24 -8.14 17.74
CA LEU A 370 -1.11 -8.61 18.02
C LEU A 370 -1.30 -10.07 17.62
N THR A 371 -1.67 -10.91 18.60
CA THR A 371 -2.06 -12.32 18.43
C THR A 371 -3.55 -12.50 18.17
N ASP A 372 -4.36 -11.51 18.57
CA ASP A 372 -5.81 -11.55 18.50
C ASP A 372 -6.36 -10.24 17.93
N HIS A 373 -7.56 -10.30 17.34
CA HIS A 373 -8.32 -9.10 17.02
C HIS A 373 -8.80 -8.44 18.31
N ALA A 374 -8.79 -7.12 18.34
CA ALA A 374 -9.26 -6.39 19.51
C ALA A 374 -10.12 -5.18 19.11
N VAL A 375 -11.13 -4.89 19.94
CA VAL A 375 -11.89 -3.64 19.87
C VAL A 375 -11.06 -2.59 20.58
N LYS A 376 -10.67 -1.53 19.86
CA LYS A 376 -9.85 -0.45 20.40
C LYS A 376 -10.14 0.85 19.65
N GLU A 377 -10.38 1.92 20.38
CA GLU A 377 -10.38 3.26 19.79
C GLU A 377 -8.97 3.59 19.30
N VAL A 378 -8.86 4.00 18.04
CA VAL A 378 -7.59 4.38 17.40
C VAL A 378 -7.72 5.80 16.89
N ASN A 379 -7.10 6.73 17.59
CA ASN A 379 -7.04 8.15 17.22
C ASN A 379 -5.79 8.48 16.41
N HIS A 380 -4.68 7.79 16.69
CA HIS A 380 -3.42 7.98 16.01
C HIS A 380 -2.86 6.63 15.55
N CYS A 381 -2.67 6.48 14.24
CA CYS A 381 -2.09 5.29 13.63
C CYS A 381 -0.79 5.65 12.93
N LEU A 382 0.27 4.88 13.19
CA LEU A 382 1.53 4.94 12.47
C LEU A 382 1.57 3.80 11.44
N LYS A 383 1.74 4.14 10.16
CA LYS A 383 2.06 3.18 9.11
C LYS A 383 3.54 3.29 8.74
N THR A 384 4.24 2.19 8.75
CA THR A 384 5.66 2.09 8.39
C THR A 384 5.86 1.28 7.12
N ALA A 385 6.88 1.58 6.36
CA ALA A 385 7.29 0.84 5.18
C ALA A 385 8.80 0.86 5.01
N SER A 386 9.36 -0.26 4.54
CA SER A 386 10.77 -0.38 4.19
C SER A 386 10.90 -1.13 2.86
N GLY A 387 12.00 -0.98 2.15
CA GLY A 387 12.16 -1.61 0.84
C GLY A 387 13.61 -1.72 0.38
N PHE A 388 13.79 -2.48 -0.68
CA PHE A 388 15.08 -2.62 -1.34
C PHE A 388 15.63 -1.26 -1.74
N GLY A 389 16.98 -1.13 -1.79
CA GLY A 389 17.65 0.14 -1.96
C GLY A 389 17.80 0.95 -0.66
N GLY A 390 17.45 0.35 0.50
CA GLY A 390 17.57 0.98 1.82
C GLY A 390 16.52 2.07 2.06
N CYS A 391 15.40 2.03 1.35
CA CYS A 391 14.35 3.03 1.46
C CYS A 391 13.44 2.73 2.67
N ASN A 392 13.19 3.74 3.52
CA ASN A 392 12.29 3.66 4.66
C ASN A 392 11.29 4.81 4.62
N ALA A 393 10.06 4.58 5.01
CA ALA A 393 9.02 5.59 5.11
C ALA A 393 8.09 5.35 6.30
N ALA A 394 7.55 6.44 6.81
CA ALA A 394 6.54 6.42 7.87
C ALA A 394 5.50 7.51 7.60
N VAL A 395 4.23 7.21 7.84
CA VAL A 395 3.13 8.17 7.77
C VAL A 395 2.23 8.01 9.00
N VAL A 396 1.76 9.14 9.52
CA VAL A 396 0.86 9.20 10.68
C VAL A 396 -0.51 9.63 10.19
N PHE A 397 -1.52 8.83 10.50
CA PHE A 397 -2.93 9.16 10.35
C PHE A 397 -3.50 9.56 11.71
N LYS A 398 -4.29 10.63 11.73
CA LYS A 398 -4.89 11.19 12.95
C LYS A 398 -6.38 11.43 12.74
N LYS A 399 -7.20 10.99 13.70
CA LYS A 399 -8.63 11.30 13.78
C LYS A 399 -8.81 12.64 14.51
N ILE A 400 -9.64 13.54 13.96
CA ILE A 400 -9.87 14.89 14.50
C ILE A 400 -11.34 15.22 14.66
#